data_65c60d5f2d705d8f4d9048ddcd7caf3d
#
_entry.id   65c60d5f2d705d8f4d9048ddcd7caf3d
#
_cell.length_a   1.000
_cell.length_b   1.000
_cell.length_c   1.000
_cell.angle_alpha   90.00
_cell.angle_beta   90.00
_cell.angle_gamma   90.00
#
_symmetry.space_group_name_H-M   'P 1'
#
loop_
_entity.id
_entity.type
_entity.pdbx_description
1 polymer ?
#
loop_
_entity_poly.entity_id
_entity_poly.type
_entity_poly.pdbx_seq_one_letter_code
_entity_poly.pdbx_strand_id
1 'polypeptide(L)'
;MTPAQHERIQALCTEFRLPTIGAEVVKRFQADQQGPALETLLAVFELEASDRRQRRVDRLRRASKLPAGKTWESLDRSRFPAKLQQQLEELATGRFVDQTTNVLAFGLPGTGKTHAMAALADRLIEKRRSVLFVPTFKLVQDLLAAKRDLDLPRALRKLDHFEVLILDDLGYLKQRADEAEVLFTLIAERYERRSIIVTSNRVFSQWEEIFQSPMATAAAIDRIVHHSVITEFDVPSYRTA
;
A
#
# COMPACT_ATOMS: atom_id res chain seq x y z
N MET A 1 30.82 -8.49 26.09
CA MET A 1 29.66 -7.93 25.39
C MET A 1 29.56 -6.43 25.62
N THR A 2 29.21 -5.62 24.61
CA THR A 2 29.13 -4.16 24.70
C THR A 2 27.78 -3.68 25.26
N PRO A 3 27.69 -2.46 25.85
CA PRO A 3 26.39 -1.89 26.25
C PRO A 3 25.36 -1.86 25.11
N ALA A 4 25.80 -1.57 23.87
CA ALA A 4 24.93 -1.56 22.70
C ALA A 4 24.30 -2.94 22.39
N GLN A 5 25.03 -4.03 22.61
CA GLN A 5 24.50 -5.38 22.44
C GLN A 5 23.44 -5.72 23.51
N HIS A 6 23.63 -5.23 24.76
CA HIS A 6 22.61 -5.39 25.82
C HIS A 6 21.30 -4.66 25.47
N GLU A 7 21.42 -3.38 25.06
CA GLU A 7 20.27 -2.61 24.61
C GLU A 7 19.54 -3.30 23.43
N ARG A 8 20.32 -3.89 22.52
CA ARG A 8 19.75 -4.60 21.37
C ARG A 8 18.96 -5.83 21.77
N ILE A 9 19.44 -6.64 22.76
CA ILE A 9 18.68 -7.78 23.30
C ILE A 9 17.38 -7.30 23.94
N GLN A 10 17.41 -6.22 24.72
CA GLN A 10 16.20 -5.68 25.35
C GLN A 10 15.18 -5.19 24.31
N ALA A 11 15.65 -4.52 23.25
CA ALA A 11 14.81 -4.09 22.13
C ALA A 11 14.15 -5.28 21.44
N LEU A 12 14.89 -6.34 21.16
CA LEU A 12 14.37 -7.58 20.55
C LEU A 12 13.36 -8.28 21.47
N CYS A 13 13.62 -8.35 22.77
CA CYS A 13 12.66 -8.88 23.73
C CYS A 13 11.35 -8.08 23.74
N THR A 14 11.44 -6.77 23.63
CA THR A 14 10.25 -5.89 23.52
C THR A 14 9.49 -6.15 22.22
N GLU A 15 10.20 -6.24 21.09
CA GLU A 15 9.61 -6.57 19.78
C GLU A 15 8.91 -7.94 19.81
N PHE A 16 9.51 -8.91 20.50
CA PHE A 16 8.96 -10.26 20.64
C PHE A 16 7.85 -10.38 21.69
N ARG A 17 7.58 -9.32 22.47
CA ARG A 17 6.66 -9.32 23.62
C ARG A 17 7.08 -10.31 24.73
N LEU A 18 8.37 -10.32 25.05
CA LEU A 18 8.99 -11.16 26.07
C LEU A 18 9.50 -10.28 27.24
N PRO A 19 8.62 -9.61 28.01
CA PRO A 19 9.03 -8.61 29.01
C PRO A 19 9.89 -9.23 30.13
N THR A 20 9.53 -10.42 30.61
CA THR A 20 10.27 -11.10 31.68
C THR A 20 11.68 -11.49 31.23
N ILE A 21 11.81 -12.05 30.02
CA ILE A 21 13.12 -12.40 29.46
C ILE A 21 13.96 -11.13 29.29
N GLY A 22 13.38 -10.07 28.73
CA GLY A 22 14.08 -8.80 28.54
C GLY A 22 14.59 -8.18 29.85
N ALA A 23 13.85 -8.33 30.94
CA ALA A 23 14.26 -7.83 32.27
C ALA A 23 15.37 -8.63 32.93
N GLU A 24 15.42 -9.96 32.69
CA GLU A 24 16.23 -10.88 33.47
C GLU A 24 17.45 -11.46 32.72
N VAL A 25 17.33 -11.64 31.39
CA VAL A 25 18.34 -12.42 30.65
C VAL A 25 19.75 -11.82 30.76
N VAL A 26 19.87 -10.51 30.55
CA VAL A 26 21.18 -9.84 30.61
C VAL A 26 21.79 -9.94 32.01
N LYS A 27 21.00 -9.69 33.06
CA LYS A 27 21.46 -9.73 34.45
C LYS A 27 21.97 -11.13 34.85
N ARG A 28 21.21 -12.19 34.51
CA ARG A 28 21.55 -13.55 34.84
C ARG A 28 22.82 -14.02 34.12
N PHE A 29 22.92 -13.77 32.81
CA PHE A 29 24.12 -14.18 32.06
C PHE A 29 25.35 -13.37 32.43
N GLN A 30 25.22 -12.15 32.94
CA GLN A 30 26.35 -11.39 33.50
C GLN A 30 26.76 -11.91 34.85
N ALA A 31 25.81 -12.22 35.71
CA ALA A 31 26.10 -12.79 37.06
C ALA A 31 26.86 -14.12 36.93
N ASP A 32 26.53 -14.96 35.94
CA ASP A 32 27.13 -16.27 35.69
C ASP A 32 28.38 -16.20 34.80
N GLN A 33 28.86 -15.00 34.46
CA GLN A 33 30.00 -14.75 33.55
C GLN A 33 29.89 -15.43 32.17
N GLN A 34 28.68 -15.62 31.66
CA GLN A 34 28.39 -16.30 30.41
C GLN A 34 28.28 -15.34 29.22
N GLY A 35 29.26 -14.46 29.04
CA GLY A 35 29.29 -13.48 27.91
C GLY A 35 29.15 -14.11 26.52
N PRO A 36 29.88 -15.20 26.19
CA PRO A 36 29.75 -15.88 24.90
C PRO A 36 28.35 -16.45 24.63
N ALA A 37 27.68 -16.99 25.66
CA ALA A 37 26.32 -17.51 25.53
C ALA A 37 25.31 -16.41 25.25
N LEU A 38 25.51 -15.24 25.83
CA LEU A 38 24.67 -14.07 25.57
C LEU A 38 24.85 -13.54 24.13
N GLU A 39 26.06 -13.62 23.56
CA GLU A 39 26.30 -13.29 22.15
C GLU A 39 25.60 -14.27 21.20
N THR A 40 25.63 -15.57 21.53
CA THR A 40 24.90 -16.61 20.80
C THR A 40 23.38 -16.35 20.86
N LEU A 41 22.86 -15.98 22.03
CA LEU A 41 21.44 -15.62 22.19
C LEU A 41 21.05 -14.42 21.35
N LEU A 42 21.90 -13.38 21.30
CA LEU A 42 21.66 -12.21 20.45
C LEU A 42 21.58 -12.62 18.97
N ALA A 43 22.51 -13.46 18.50
CA ALA A 43 22.50 -13.94 17.12
C ALA A 43 21.21 -14.72 16.79
N VAL A 44 20.74 -15.58 17.70
CA VAL A 44 19.47 -16.30 17.53
C VAL A 44 18.27 -15.36 17.52
N PHE A 45 18.26 -14.34 18.36
CA PHE A 45 17.19 -13.33 18.38
C PHE A 45 17.16 -12.50 17.09
N GLU A 46 18.31 -12.17 16.52
CA GLU A 46 18.37 -11.47 15.21
C GLU A 46 17.83 -12.36 14.07
N LEU A 47 18.11 -13.65 14.08
CA LEU A 47 17.53 -14.60 13.14
C LEU A 47 15.99 -14.63 13.27
N GLU A 48 15.47 -14.78 14.49
CA GLU A 48 14.02 -14.79 14.72
C GLU A 48 13.38 -13.45 14.30
N ALA A 49 14.03 -12.32 14.58
CA ALA A 49 13.55 -11.01 14.14
C ALA A 49 13.50 -10.92 12.60
N SER A 50 14.54 -11.42 11.93
CA SER A 50 14.59 -11.49 10.47
C SER A 50 13.47 -12.36 9.92
N ASP A 51 13.27 -13.56 10.47
CA ASP A 51 12.23 -14.49 10.06
C ASP A 51 10.81 -13.92 10.29
N ARG A 52 10.58 -13.25 11.43
CA ARG A 52 9.31 -12.59 11.70
C ARG A 52 9.03 -11.47 10.69
N ARG A 53 10.06 -10.69 10.35
CA ARG A 53 9.93 -9.63 9.32
C ARG A 53 9.59 -10.24 7.97
N GLN A 54 10.28 -11.31 7.55
CA GLN A 54 10.01 -11.98 6.28
C GLN A 54 8.61 -12.58 6.25
N ARG A 55 8.22 -13.34 7.28
CA ARG A 55 6.86 -13.90 7.40
C ARG A 55 5.77 -12.82 7.35
N ARG A 56 6.02 -11.63 7.92
CA ARG A 56 5.09 -10.49 7.83
C ARG A 56 4.99 -9.97 6.39
N VAL A 57 6.11 -9.77 5.71
CA VAL A 57 6.14 -9.33 4.29
C VAL A 57 5.39 -10.32 3.42
N ASP A 58 5.66 -11.62 3.57
CA ASP A 58 5.00 -12.68 2.78
C ASP A 58 3.47 -12.71 3.02
N ARG A 59 3.04 -12.51 4.26
CA ARG A 59 1.62 -12.40 4.59
C ARG A 59 0.97 -11.18 3.94
N LEU A 60 1.61 -10.01 4.00
CA LEU A 60 1.14 -8.78 3.37
C LEU A 60 1.08 -8.95 1.84
N ARG A 61 2.11 -9.57 1.23
CA ARG A 61 2.16 -9.84 -0.20
C ARG A 61 1.03 -10.75 -0.66
N ARG A 62 0.74 -11.83 0.07
CA ARG A 62 -0.42 -12.69 -0.22
C ARG A 62 -1.75 -11.97 -0.08
N ALA A 63 -1.90 -11.11 0.93
CA ALA A 63 -3.13 -10.35 1.16
C ALA A 63 -3.35 -9.23 0.14
N SER A 64 -2.28 -8.73 -0.49
CA SER A 64 -2.32 -7.57 -1.38
C SER A 64 -3.00 -7.83 -2.73
N LYS A 65 -3.11 -9.07 -3.17
CA LYS A 65 -3.64 -9.46 -4.49
C LYS A 65 -2.91 -8.79 -5.67
N LEU A 66 -1.63 -8.46 -5.49
CA LEU A 66 -0.83 -7.89 -6.57
C LEU A 66 -0.74 -8.85 -7.77
N PRO A 67 -0.80 -8.33 -9.00
CA PRO A 67 -0.59 -9.14 -10.19
C PRO A 67 0.84 -9.68 -10.21
N ALA A 68 0.97 -10.98 -10.48
CA ALA A 68 2.27 -11.66 -10.54
C ALA A 68 3.22 -11.00 -11.57
N GLY A 69 4.52 -10.98 -11.25
CA GLY A 69 5.56 -10.49 -12.14
C GLY A 69 5.66 -8.97 -12.27
N LYS A 70 4.80 -8.19 -11.60
CA LYS A 70 4.87 -6.72 -11.61
C LYS A 70 5.59 -6.22 -10.36
N THR A 71 6.90 -6.46 -10.32
CA THR A 71 7.77 -6.03 -9.22
C THR A 71 8.54 -4.76 -9.59
N TRP A 72 9.19 -4.16 -8.58
CA TRP A 72 10.01 -2.98 -8.78
C TRP A 72 11.21 -3.26 -9.71
N GLU A 73 11.77 -4.45 -9.63
CA GLU A 73 12.90 -4.91 -10.45
C GLU A 73 12.48 -5.17 -11.90
N SER A 74 11.24 -5.64 -12.12
CA SER A 74 10.71 -5.92 -13.46
C SER A 74 10.20 -4.67 -14.18
N LEU A 75 10.08 -3.52 -13.47
CA LEU A 75 9.62 -2.27 -14.05
C LEU A 75 10.75 -1.58 -14.82
N ASP A 76 10.65 -1.52 -16.15
CA ASP A 76 11.58 -0.75 -16.98
C ASP A 76 11.31 0.76 -16.82
N ARG A 77 12.00 1.36 -15.86
CA ARG A 77 11.88 2.79 -15.54
C ARG A 77 12.59 3.70 -16.51
N SER A 78 13.53 3.16 -17.30
CA SER A 78 14.28 3.94 -18.29
C SER A 78 13.39 4.55 -19.39
N ARG A 79 12.24 3.96 -19.62
CA ARG A 79 11.23 4.47 -20.56
C ARG A 79 10.42 5.67 -20.05
N PHE A 80 10.48 5.95 -18.76
CA PHE A 80 9.75 7.06 -18.18
C PHE A 80 10.55 8.36 -18.22
N PRO A 81 9.91 9.51 -18.41
CA PRO A 81 10.57 10.81 -18.24
C PRO A 81 11.22 10.94 -16.87
N ALA A 82 12.34 11.66 -16.78
CA ALA A 82 13.09 11.81 -15.53
C ALA A 82 12.23 12.31 -14.35
N LYS A 83 11.29 13.22 -14.59
CA LYS A 83 10.34 13.70 -13.59
C LYS A 83 9.49 12.55 -13.02
N LEU A 84 8.95 11.67 -13.88
CA LEU A 84 8.14 10.54 -13.42
C LEU A 84 8.98 9.51 -12.67
N GLN A 85 10.23 9.24 -13.12
CA GLN A 85 11.16 8.37 -12.40
C GLN A 85 11.41 8.90 -10.99
N GLN A 86 11.70 10.19 -10.84
CA GLN A 86 11.92 10.84 -9.54
C GLN A 86 10.67 10.77 -8.65
N GLN A 87 9.47 11.01 -9.21
CA GLN A 87 8.21 10.86 -8.47
C GLN A 87 8.00 9.44 -7.96
N LEU A 88 8.26 8.42 -8.79
CA LEU A 88 8.13 7.02 -8.41
C LEU A 88 9.12 6.63 -7.30
N GLU A 89 10.37 7.10 -7.36
CA GLU A 89 11.37 6.88 -6.29
C GLU A 89 10.94 7.54 -4.98
N GLU A 90 10.43 8.78 -5.05
CA GLU A 90 9.91 9.47 -3.86
C GLU A 90 8.71 8.72 -3.25
N LEU A 91 7.75 8.30 -4.06
CA LEU A 91 6.61 7.50 -3.61
C LEU A 91 7.06 6.14 -3.02
N ALA A 92 8.12 5.53 -3.58
CA ALA A 92 8.68 4.28 -3.07
C ALA A 92 9.30 4.41 -1.67
N THR A 93 9.55 5.63 -1.18
CA THR A 93 9.93 5.86 0.23
C THR A 93 8.82 5.48 1.20
N GLY A 94 7.56 5.57 0.79
CA GLY A 94 6.36 5.30 1.58
C GLY A 94 5.90 6.47 2.47
N ARG A 95 6.57 7.63 2.42
CA ARG A 95 6.21 8.81 3.25
C ARG A 95 4.81 9.32 2.98
N PHE A 96 4.33 9.23 1.74
CA PHE A 96 2.98 9.65 1.36
C PHE A 96 1.88 8.88 2.14
N VAL A 97 2.16 7.63 2.55
CA VAL A 97 1.22 6.82 3.34
C VAL A 97 1.06 7.39 4.75
N ASP A 98 2.16 7.86 5.36
CA ASP A 98 2.13 8.47 6.69
C ASP A 98 1.38 9.82 6.70
N GLN A 99 1.35 10.49 5.53
CA GLN A 99 0.65 11.75 5.30
C GLN A 99 -0.77 11.56 4.77
N THR A 100 -1.26 10.33 4.68
CA THR A 100 -2.56 9.98 4.06
C THR A 100 -2.77 10.58 2.67
N THR A 101 -1.66 10.82 1.94
CA THR A 101 -1.68 11.39 0.59
C THR A 101 -2.11 10.35 -0.43
N ASN A 102 -2.91 10.76 -1.40
CA ASN A 102 -3.34 9.91 -2.52
C ASN A 102 -2.33 9.96 -3.67
N VAL A 103 -2.39 8.98 -4.57
CA VAL A 103 -1.60 8.96 -5.80
C VAL A 103 -2.50 8.74 -7.00
N LEU A 104 -2.39 9.59 -8.00
CA LEU A 104 -3.19 9.50 -9.22
C LEU A 104 -2.27 9.28 -10.41
N ALA A 105 -2.46 8.16 -11.11
CA ALA A 105 -1.66 7.77 -12.26
C ALA A 105 -2.49 7.86 -13.55
N PHE A 106 -2.24 8.90 -14.33
CA PHE A 106 -2.93 9.14 -15.59
C PHE A 106 -2.07 8.79 -16.81
N GLY A 107 -2.70 8.41 -17.89
CA GLY A 107 -2.05 8.17 -19.18
C GLY A 107 -2.86 7.23 -20.07
N LEU A 108 -2.47 7.12 -21.33
CA LEU A 108 -3.14 6.25 -22.32
C LEU A 108 -3.04 4.76 -21.94
N PRO A 109 -3.91 3.91 -22.47
CA PRO A 109 -3.78 2.46 -22.32
C PRO A 109 -2.40 1.96 -22.77
N GLY A 110 -1.81 1.02 -22.01
CA GLY A 110 -0.51 0.42 -22.37
C GLY A 110 0.73 1.21 -21.95
N THR A 111 0.61 2.39 -21.32
CA THR A 111 1.76 3.23 -20.90
C THR A 111 2.46 2.77 -19.62
N GLY A 112 2.01 1.66 -19.01
CA GLY A 112 2.69 1.08 -17.83
C GLY A 112 2.15 1.51 -16.47
N LYS A 113 1.06 2.30 -16.38
CA LYS A 113 0.45 2.75 -15.09
C LYS A 113 0.23 1.62 -14.09
N THR A 114 -0.54 0.60 -14.49
CA THR A 114 -0.83 -0.57 -13.64
C THR A 114 0.43 -1.28 -13.18
N HIS A 115 1.45 -1.41 -14.07
CA HIS A 115 2.73 -2.02 -13.70
C HIS A 115 3.46 -1.15 -12.67
N ALA A 116 3.59 0.14 -12.92
CA ALA A 116 4.27 1.06 -12.02
C ALA A 116 3.61 1.12 -10.63
N MET A 117 2.27 1.16 -10.57
CA MET A 117 1.56 1.19 -9.28
C MET A 117 1.60 -0.16 -8.55
N ALA A 118 1.61 -1.28 -9.27
CA ALA A 118 1.82 -2.60 -8.67
C ALA A 118 3.26 -2.76 -8.15
N ALA A 119 4.26 -2.30 -8.91
CA ALA A 119 5.65 -2.29 -8.48
C ALA A 119 5.89 -1.37 -7.27
N LEU A 120 5.26 -0.20 -7.24
CA LEU A 120 5.25 0.69 -6.08
C LEU A 120 4.67 -0.04 -4.85
N ALA A 121 3.54 -0.73 -5.02
CA ALA A 121 2.93 -1.50 -3.94
C ALA A 121 3.84 -2.61 -3.41
N ASP A 122 4.57 -3.31 -4.27
CA ASP A 122 5.54 -4.32 -3.87
C ASP A 122 6.64 -3.71 -2.96
N ARG A 123 7.18 -2.53 -3.32
CA ARG A 123 8.13 -1.79 -2.46
C ARG A 123 7.53 -1.34 -1.13
N LEU A 124 6.26 -0.92 -1.11
CA LEU A 124 5.56 -0.55 0.12
C LEU A 124 5.39 -1.78 1.03
N ILE A 125 5.10 -2.96 0.47
CA ILE A 125 4.98 -4.21 1.22
C ILE A 125 6.32 -4.61 1.84
N GLU A 126 7.44 -4.46 1.14
CA GLU A 126 8.79 -4.67 1.71
C GLU A 126 9.04 -3.76 2.92
N LYS A 127 8.48 -2.55 2.90
CA LYS A 127 8.47 -1.63 4.05
C LYS A 127 7.37 -1.94 5.08
N ARG A 128 6.73 -3.10 4.96
CA ARG A 128 5.68 -3.62 5.87
C ARG A 128 4.39 -2.81 5.87
N ARG A 129 4.12 -2.04 4.81
CA ARG A 129 2.84 -1.36 4.60
C ARG A 129 1.80 -2.36 4.07
N SER A 130 0.59 -2.26 4.55
CA SER A 130 -0.52 -3.09 4.07
C SER A 130 -1.16 -2.43 2.85
N VAL A 131 -1.11 -3.13 1.72
CA VAL A 131 -1.65 -2.66 0.44
C VAL A 131 -2.66 -3.66 -0.09
N LEU A 132 -3.75 -3.19 -0.70
CA LEU A 132 -4.66 -4.01 -1.48
C LEU A 132 -4.74 -3.48 -2.90
N PHE A 133 -4.46 -4.34 -3.87
CA PHE A 133 -4.64 -4.06 -5.30
C PHE A 133 -5.95 -4.68 -5.78
N VAL A 134 -6.79 -3.90 -6.44
CA VAL A 134 -8.06 -4.39 -6.97
C VAL A 134 -8.49 -3.64 -8.22
N PRO A 135 -8.95 -4.32 -9.27
CA PRO A 135 -9.64 -3.68 -10.38
C PRO A 135 -10.87 -2.95 -9.87
N THR A 136 -11.04 -1.68 -10.24
CA THR A 136 -12.12 -0.82 -9.72
C THR A 136 -13.50 -1.42 -9.94
N PHE A 137 -13.75 -1.96 -11.15
CA PHE A 137 -15.06 -2.54 -11.46
C PHE A 137 -15.42 -3.71 -10.52
N LYS A 138 -14.43 -4.57 -10.20
CA LYS A 138 -14.64 -5.70 -9.30
C LYS A 138 -14.98 -5.25 -7.89
N LEU A 139 -14.22 -4.27 -7.39
CA LEU A 139 -14.47 -3.72 -6.06
C LEU A 139 -15.86 -3.10 -5.96
N VAL A 140 -16.28 -2.35 -6.98
CA VAL A 140 -17.63 -1.76 -7.04
C VAL A 140 -18.71 -2.85 -7.00
N GLN A 141 -18.56 -3.94 -7.75
CA GLN A 141 -19.52 -5.06 -7.68
C GLN A 141 -19.56 -5.71 -6.30
N ASP A 142 -18.40 -5.92 -5.67
CA ASP A 142 -18.31 -6.49 -4.31
C ASP A 142 -19.01 -5.56 -3.28
N LEU A 143 -18.83 -4.25 -3.39
CA LEU A 143 -19.48 -3.26 -2.52
C LEU A 143 -20.98 -3.16 -2.76
N LEU A 144 -21.43 -3.24 -4.03
CA LEU A 144 -22.85 -3.30 -4.36
C LEU A 144 -23.52 -4.54 -3.78
N ALA A 145 -22.90 -5.69 -3.89
CA ALA A 145 -23.40 -6.92 -3.26
C ALA A 145 -23.54 -6.71 -1.74
N ALA A 146 -22.49 -6.21 -1.10
CA ALA A 146 -22.51 -5.91 0.34
C ALA A 146 -23.60 -4.87 0.70
N LYS A 147 -23.88 -3.87 -0.15
CA LYS A 147 -24.96 -2.90 0.06
C LYS A 147 -26.34 -3.57 0.02
N ARG A 148 -26.56 -4.47 -0.95
CA ARG A 148 -27.82 -5.25 -1.06
C ARG A 148 -28.05 -6.16 0.14
N ASP A 149 -26.97 -6.74 0.67
CA ASP A 149 -26.97 -7.62 1.83
C ASP A 149 -26.98 -6.86 3.17
N LEU A 150 -27.11 -5.52 3.15
CA LEU A 150 -27.04 -4.62 4.31
C LEU A 150 -25.74 -4.75 5.11
N ASP A 151 -24.65 -5.20 4.46
CA ASP A 151 -23.32 -5.44 5.07
C ASP A 151 -22.24 -4.44 4.58
N LEU A 152 -22.62 -3.38 3.85
CA LEU A 152 -21.71 -2.36 3.31
C LEU A 152 -20.76 -1.78 4.39
N PRO A 153 -21.22 -1.42 5.60
CA PRO A 153 -20.32 -0.89 6.63
C PRO A 153 -19.24 -1.88 7.04
N ARG A 154 -19.55 -3.17 7.05
CA ARG A 154 -18.56 -4.22 7.35
C ARG A 154 -17.57 -4.42 6.21
N ALA A 155 -18.03 -4.35 4.95
CA ALA A 155 -17.18 -4.42 3.77
C ALA A 155 -16.18 -3.24 3.74
N LEU A 156 -16.63 -2.02 4.01
CA LEU A 156 -15.77 -0.83 4.11
C LEU A 156 -14.75 -0.96 5.24
N ARG A 157 -15.13 -1.42 6.43
CA ARG A 157 -14.19 -1.68 7.54
C ARG A 157 -13.11 -2.70 7.18
N LYS A 158 -13.43 -3.75 6.39
CA LYS A 158 -12.42 -4.72 5.91
C LYS A 158 -11.39 -4.04 5.00
N LEU A 159 -11.81 -3.11 4.15
CA LEU A 159 -10.91 -2.35 3.29
C LEU A 159 -10.05 -1.37 4.10
N ASP A 160 -10.54 -0.85 5.21
CA ASP A 160 -9.84 0.09 6.08
C ASP A 160 -8.65 -0.54 6.84
N HIS A 161 -8.55 -1.87 6.88
CA HIS A 161 -7.36 -2.56 7.38
C HIS A 161 -6.12 -2.39 6.49
N PHE A 162 -6.30 -1.99 5.23
CA PHE A 162 -5.21 -1.69 4.32
C PHE A 162 -4.86 -0.20 4.39
N GLU A 163 -3.59 0.11 4.63
CA GLU A 163 -3.10 1.49 4.63
C GLU A 163 -3.24 2.14 3.26
N VAL A 164 -3.03 1.34 2.20
CA VAL A 164 -3.13 1.78 0.81
C VAL A 164 -4.10 0.89 0.04
N LEU A 165 -5.04 1.49 -0.68
CA LEU A 165 -5.95 0.82 -1.61
C LEU A 165 -5.63 1.27 -3.03
N ILE A 166 -5.31 0.33 -3.92
CA ILE A 166 -5.08 0.60 -5.34
C ILE A 166 -6.35 0.28 -6.12
N LEU A 167 -6.95 1.31 -6.70
CA LEU A 167 -8.10 1.24 -7.60
C LEU A 167 -7.57 1.26 -9.04
N ASP A 168 -7.40 0.07 -9.61
CA ASP A 168 -6.85 -0.04 -10.97
C ASP A 168 -7.94 0.13 -12.02
N ASP A 169 -7.62 0.82 -13.11
CA ASP A 169 -8.48 1.11 -14.25
C ASP A 169 -9.81 1.80 -13.90
N LEU A 170 -9.74 2.87 -13.08
CA LEU A 170 -10.91 3.71 -12.81
C LEU A 170 -11.43 4.35 -14.10
N GLY A 171 -12.73 4.19 -14.37
CA GLY A 171 -13.41 4.74 -15.54
C GLY A 171 -13.28 3.91 -16.81
N TYR A 172 -12.76 2.69 -16.74
CA TYR A 172 -12.73 1.79 -17.91
C TYR A 172 -14.13 1.38 -18.38
N LEU A 173 -15.06 1.16 -17.45
CA LEU A 173 -16.48 0.91 -17.74
C LEU A 173 -17.33 2.09 -17.25
N LYS A 174 -18.41 2.41 -18.00
CA LYS A 174 -19.43 3.33 -17.50
C LYS A 174 -20.10 2.71 -16.28
N GLN A 175 -20.21 3.48 -15.22
CA GLN A 175 -20.88 3.03 -14.00
C GLN A 175 -22.34 3.44 -14.00
N ARG A 176 -23.17 2.66 -13.31
CA ARG A 176 -24.55 3.04 -13.00
C ARG A 176 -24.57 3.92 -11.76
N ALA A 177 -25.69 4.57 -11.48
CA ALA A 177 -25.81 5.47 -10.35
C ALA A 177 -25.54 4.80 -8.99
N ASP A 178 -26.00 3.54 -8.82
CA ASP A 178 -25.79 2.75 -7.62
C ASP A 178 -24.31 2.31 -7.44
N GLU A 179 -23.60 2.10 -8.54
CA GLU A 179 -22.17 1.80 -8.58
C GLU A 179 -21.34 3.05 -8.24
N ALA A 180 -21.72 4.18 -8.80
CA ALA A 180 -21.10 5.47 -8.50
C ALA A 180 -21.24 5.83 -7.01
N GLU A 181 -22.42 5.55 -6.41
CA GLU A 181 -22.70 5.82 -5.00
C GLU A 181 -21.78 5.03 -4.06
N VAL A 182 -21.62 3.72 -4.28
CA VAL A 182 -20.74 2.91 -3.41
C VAL A 182 -19.27 3.26 -3.56
N LEU A 183 -18.84 3.65 -4.79
CA LEU A 183 -17.49 4.14 -5.02
C LEU A 183 -17.26 5.48 -4.31
N PHE A 184 -18.20 6.40 -4.41
CA PHE A 184 -18.15 7.68 -3.70
C PHE A 184 -18.09 7.47 -2.18
N THR A 185 -18.91 6.57 -1.65
CA THR A 185 -18.91 6.21 -0.23
C THR A 185 -17.55 5.69 0.22
N LEU A 186 -16.91 4.82 -0.56
CA LEU A 186 -15.56 4.32 -0.27
C LEU A 186 -14.54 5.45 -0.22
N ILE A 187 -14.57 6.37 -1.20
CA ILE A 187 -13.65 7.52 -1.26
C ILE A 187 -13.85 8.42 -0.03
N ALA A 188 -15.10 8.72 0.31
CA ALA A 188 -15.44 9.55 1.46
C ALA A 188 -15.00 8.93 2.80
N GLU A 189 -15.16 7.61 2.98
CA GLU A 189 -14.74 6.89 4.18
C GLU A 189 -13.21 6.88 4.36
N ARG A 190 -12.44 6.93 3.26
CA ARG A 190 -10.97 6.91 3.33
C ARG A 190 -10.34 8.30 3.34
N TYR A 191 -11.11 9.34 3.03
CA TYR A 191 -10.63 10.72 2.96
C TYR A 191 -9.91 11.12 4.26
N GLU A 192 -8.70 11.65 4.17
CA GLU A 192 -7.80 12.05 5.27
C GLU A 192 -7.46 10.93 6.29
N ARG A 193 -7.86 9.69 6.03
CA ARG A 193 -7.63 8.55 6.94
C ARG A 193 -6.69 7.52 6.36
N ARG A 194 -6.80 7.25 5.06
CA ARG A 194 -6.06 6.20 4.36
C ARG A 194 -5.78 6.59 2.92
N SER A 195 -4.62 6.26 2.41
CA SER A 195 -4.24 6.58 1.03
C SER A 195 -4.99 5.72 0.02
N ILE A 196 -5.35 6.35 -1.10
CA ILE A 196 -5.84 5.68 -2.30
C ILE A 196 -4.85 5.94 -3.44
N ILE A 197 -4.52 4.88 -4.19
CA ILE A 197 -3.83 4.99 -5.47
C ILE A 197 -4.85 4.71 -6.57
N VAL A 198 -4.97 5.58 -7.53
CA VAL A 198 -5.87 5.41 -8.67
C VAL A 198 -5.07 5.34 -9.95
N THR A 199 -5.33 4.34 -10.80
CA THR A 199 -4.90 4.39 -12.19
C THR A 199 -6.08 4.68 -13.09
N SER A 200 -5.94 5.61 -14.04
CA SER A 200 -7.01 5.96 -14.98
C SER A 200 -6.44 6.34 -16.34
N ASN A 201 -7.17 5.99 -17.38
CA ASN A 201 -6.95 6.49 -18.74
C ASN A 201 -7.83 7.71 -19.06
N ARG A 202 -8.66 8.15 -18.12
CA ARG A 202 -9.55 9.31 -18.24
C ARG A 202 -9.02 10.46 -17.40
N VAL A 203 -8.98 11.64 -17.98
CA VAL A 203 -8.70 12.88 -17.27
C VAL A 203 -9.90 13.31 -16.41
N PHE A 204 -9.69 14.19 -15.44
CA PHE A 204 -10.73 14.62 -14.50
C PHE A 204 -12.00 15.15 -15.16
N SER A 205 -11.88 15.86 -16.30
CA SER A 205 -13.03 16.37 -17.06
C SER A 205 -13.98 15.27 -17.58
N GLN A 206 -13.50 14.02 -17.64
CA GLN A 206 -14.29 12.86 -18.07
C GLN A 206 -14.86 12.05 -16.89
N TRP A 207 -14.56 12.43 -15.65
CA TRP A 207 -14.99 11.69 -14.46
C TRP A 207 -16.49 11.85 -14.16
N GLU A 208 -17.16 12.84 -14.77
CA GLU A 208 -18.62 12.96 -14.71
C GLU A 208 -19.32 11.70 -15.26
N GLU A 209 -18.72 11.05 -16.27
CA GLU A 209 -19.22 9.78 -16.78
C GLU A 209 -19.07 8.61 -15.76
N ILE A 210 -18.22 8.77 -14.74
CA ILE A 210 -18.02 7.77 -13.69
C ILE A 210 -19.04 7.97 -12.57
N PHE A 211 -19.17 9.22 -12.07
CA PHE A 211 -20.00 9.52 -10.90
C PHE A 211 -21.44 9.91 -11.23
N GLN A 212 -21.80 9.99 -12.52
CA GLN A 212 -23.17 10.23 -13.03
C GLN A 212 -23.84 11.53 -12.54
N SER A 213 -23.10 12.42 -11.88
CA SER A 213 -23.61 13.67 -11.33
C SER A 213 -22.47 14.69 -11.23
N PRO A 214 -22.64 15.92 -11.74
CA PRO A 214 -21.63 16.98 -11.62
C PRO A 214 -21.23 17.25 -10.17
N MET A 215 -22.20 17.27 -9.24
CA MET A 215 -21.95 17.53 -7.83
C MET A 215 -21.18 16.37 -7.16
N ALA A 216 -21.59 15.12 -7.41
CA ALA A 216 -20.87 13.95 -6.88
C ALA A 216 -19.45 13.86 -7.46
N THR A 217 -19.29 14.19 -8.74
CA THR A 217 -17.98 14.25 -9.42
C THR A 217 -17.08 15.30 -8.77
N ALA A 218 -17.56 16.53 -8.61
CA ALA A 218 -16.80 17.58 -7.96
C ALA A 218 -16.37 17.19 -6.53
N ALA A 219 -17.30 16.62 -5.76
CA ALA A 219 -17.01 16.19 -4.39
C ALA A 219 -16.05 14.99 -4.32
N ALA A 220 -16.09 14.07 -5.30
CA ALA A 220 -15.14 12.94 -5.37
C ALA A 220 -13.73 13.42 -5.77
N ILE A 221 -13.66 14.30 -6.78
CA ILE A 221 -12.40 14.91 -7.24
C ILE A 221 -11.78 15.70 -6.09
N ASP A 222 -12.53 16.55 -5.41
CA ASP A 222 -12.06 17.34 -4.28
C ASP A 222 -11.39 16.43 -3.23
N ARG A 223 -12.05 15.36 -2.79
CA ARG A 223 -11.52 14.42 -1.79
C ARG A 223 -10.28 13.63 -2.25
N ILE A 224 -10.24 13.26 -3.53
CA ILE A 224 -9.10 12.48 -4.05
C ILE A 224 -7.90 13.37 -4.32
N VAL A 225 -8.11 14.59 -4.81
CA VAL A 225 -7.06 15.51 -5.29
C VAL A 225 -6.50 16.37 -4.18
N HIS A 226 -7.29 16.73 -3.17
CA HIS A 226 -6.93 17.70 -2.13
C HIS A 226 -5.56 17.43 -1.50
N HIS A 227 -5.23 16.13 -1.25
CA HIS A 227 -3.92 15.69 -0.83
C HIS A 227 -3.43 14.59 -1.76
N SER A 228 -2.94 14.95 -2.95
CA SER A 228 -2.50 13.95 -3.92
C SER A 228 -1.21 14.29 -4.64
N VAL A 229 -0.51 13.24 -5.06
CA VAL A 229 0.56 13.28 -6.05
C VAL A 229 0.00 12.81 -7.38
N ILE A 230 0.04 13.67 -8.39
CA ILE A 230 -0.38 13.33 -9.76
C ILE A 230 0.84 12.89 -10.54
N THR A 231 0.78 11.69 -11.12
CA THR A 231 1.80 11.12 -11.99
C THR A 231 1.24 10.93 -13.40
N GLU A 232 1.93 11.47 -14.39
CA GLU A 232 1.51 11.42 -15.79
C GLU A 232 2.41 10.47 -16.57
N PHE A 233 1.79 9.46 -17.18
CA PHE A 233 2.43 8.44 -17.99
C PHE A 233 2.31 8.81 -19.48
N ASP A 234 3.00 9.89 -19.88
CA ASP A 234 3.05 10.36 -21.26
C ASP A 234 4.22 9.68 -21.98
N VAL A 235 4.03 8.41 -22.32
CA VAL A 235 5.01 7.55 -23.01
C VAL A 235 4.31 6.65 -24.02
N PRO A 236 5.01 6.18 -25.07
CA PRO A 236 4.46 5.23 -26.02
C PRO A 236 3.96 3.95 -25.35
N SER A 237 2.90 3.37 -25.87
CA SER A 237 2.33 2.12 -25.36
C SER A 237 3.31 0.95 -25.50
N TYR A 238 3.45 0.15 -24.44
CA TYR A 238 4.18 -1.13 -24.46
C TYR A 238 3.49 -2.21 -25.33
N ARG A 239 2.21 -2.00 -25.70
CA ARG A 239 1.42 -2.98 -26.47
C ARG A 239 1.54 -2.78 -27.97
N THR A 240 2.07 -1.64 -28.40
CA THR A 240 2.22 -1.26 -29.81
C THR A 240 3.69 -1.11 -30.22
N ALA A 241 4.62 -1.48 -29.35
CA ALA A 241 6.06 -1.50 -29.59
C ALA A 241 6.52 -2.88 -30.03
#